data_51897d9ac1c902db01e813ce5f3eb8e4
#
_entry.id   51897d9ac1c902db01e813ce5f3eb8e4
#
_cell.length_a   1.000
_cell.length_b   1.000
_cell.length_c   1.000
_cell.angle_alpha   90.00
_cell.angle_beta   90.00
_cell.angle_gamma   90.00
#
_symmetry.space_group_name_H-M   'P 1'
#
loop_
_entity.id
_entity.type
_entity.pdbx_description
1 polymer ?
#
loop_
_entity_poly.entity_id
_entity_poly.type
_entity_poly.pdbx_seq_one_letter_code
_entity_poly.pdbx_strand_id
1 'polypeptide(L)'
;VLLIHLPIILSTLIAIILILIGPIIAFVILWKAIGFKGYASIFAYSEGRTFLYKLDPRVKLLYAIAIPALASAFGFYVGVILLAFTLFLYLFMTNPAKNLRFVILLMLSIVIPSAWVDSITFSGFRRLKGQLLIALIPSSMGIRGISLIGLLFGLMISVPAALEVASVFILVFTSSPSDLLTSMVKSKIPYELAFAMTLALVSIPKVLDAFSSLTEVLRSRGFIGGLNFLPFRSFLKRLWIYVYSTGIIIADFVIDVLRSSQNIALSAEIRGFRANKKRTYFHDFKMKPVDWILVSVLMFAFLIAILR
;
A
#
# COMPACT_ATOMS: atom_id res chain seq x y z
N VAL A 1 5.94 -38.73 -12.18
CA VAL A 1 6.34 -39.31 -13.49
C VAL A 1 5.31 -39.03 -14.57
N LEU A 2 4.02 -38.82 -14.29
CA LEU A 2 2.94 -38.63 -15.27
C LEU A 2 2.88 -37.27 -15.99
N LEU A 3 3.73 -36.29 -15.61
CA LEU A 3 3.68 -34.91 -16.13
C LEU A 3 4.83 -34.59 -17.13
N ILE A 4 5.60 -35.58 -17.58
CA ILE A 4 6.84 -35.35 -18.35
C ILE A 4 6.59 -34.94 -19.82
N HIS A 5 5.37 -35.07 -20.34
CA HIS A 5 5.04 -34.78 -21.74
C HIS A 5 3.93 -33.76 -21.97
N LEU A 6 3.69 -32.83 -20.98
CA LEU A 6 2.81 -31.71 -21.26
C LEU A 6 3.47 -30.78 -22.30
N PRO A 7 2.74 -30.34 -23.34
CA PRO A 7 3.28 -29.39 -24.30
C PRO A 7 3.76 -28.15 -23.58
N ILE A 8 4.89 -27.58 -24.00
CA ILE A 8 5.57 -26.45 -23.39
C ILE A 8 4.61 -25.30 -23.05
N ILE A 9 3.63 -25.04 -23.91
CA ILE A 9 2.60 -24.01 -23.73
C ILE A 9 1.75 -24.28 -22.48
N LEU A 10 1.34 -25.52 -22.25
CA LEU A 10 0.50 -25.88 -21.11
C LEU A 10 1.28 -25.78 -19.79
N SER A 11 2.55 -26.18 -19.78
CA SER A 11 3.41 -26.07 -18.59
C SER A 11 3.70 -24.61 -18.23
N THR A 12 3.87 -23.72 -19.21
CA THR A 12 4.04 -22.28 -18.98
C THR A 12 2.76 -21.64 -18.46
N LEU A 13 1.59 -22.00 -18.99
CA LEU A 13 0.30 -21.51 -18.49
C LEU A 13 0.06 -21.92 -17.03
N ILE A 14 0.34 -23.15 -16.68
CA ILE A 14 0.23 -23.63 -15.29
C ILE A 14 1.17 -22.86 -14.37
N ALA A 15 2.40 -22.59 -14.79
CA ALA A 15 3.36 -21.82 -14.01
C ALA A 15 2.88 -20.38 -13.77
N ILE A 16 2.33 -19.72 -14.79
CA ILE A 16 1.77 -18.37 -14.69
C ILE A 16 0.56 -18.35 -13.73
N ILE A 17 -0.36 -19.31 -13.88
CA ILE A 17 -1.53 -19.42 -12.99
C ILE A 17 -1.07 -19.60 -11.54
N LEU A 18 -0.08 -20.45 -11.32
CA LEU A 18 0.44 -20.76 -9.99
C LEU A 18 1.13 -19.52 -9.34
N ILE A 19 1.85 -18.72 -10.10
CA ILE A 19 2.42 -17.45 -9.65
C ILE A 19 1.33 -16.47 -9.23
N LEU A 20 0.23 -16.38 -9.98
CA LEU A 20 -0.87 -15.45 -9.74
C LEU A 20 -1.79 -15.85 -8.57
N ILE A 21 -1.87 -17.14 -8.23
CA ILE A 21 -2.75 -17.63 -7.16
C ILE A 21 -2.43 -16.98 -5.80
N GLY A 22 -1.16 -16.88 -5.43
CA GLY A 22 -0.74 -16.31 -4.14
C GLY A 22 -1.18 -14.85 -3.95
N PRO A 23 -0.84 -13.94 -4.86
CA PRO A 23 -1.30 -12.55 -4.82
C PRO A 23 -2.83 -12.40 -4.82
N ILE A 24 -3.54 -13.20 -5.60
CA ILE A 24 -5.01 -13.16 -5.66
C ILE A 24 -5.61 -13.59 -4.32
N ILE A 25 -5.13 -14.67 -3.73
CA ILE A 25 -5.61 -15.15 -2.42
C ILE A 25 -5.34 -14.09 -1.34
N ALA A 26 -4.13 -13.53 -1.30
CA ALA A 26 -3.78 -12.48 -0.34
C ALA A 26 -4.68 -11.24 -0.48
N PHE A 27 -4.94 -10.82 -1.72
CA PHE A 27 -5.85 -9.70 -2.01
C PHE A 27 -7.29 -10.00 -1.54
N VAL A 28 -7.81 -11.20 -1.82
CA VAL A 28 -9.17 -11.60 -1.39
C VAL A 28 -9.29 -11.67 0.13
N ILE A 29 -8.27 -12.19 0.82
CA ILE A 29 -8.24 -12.23 2.29
C ILE A 29 -8.26 -10.82 2.86
N LEU A 30 -7.40 -9.94 2.34
CA LEU A 30 -7.32 -8.54 2.76
C LEU A 30 -8.65 -7.83 2.55
N TRP A 31 -9.26 -8.01 1.38
CA TRP A 31 -10.54 -7.42 1.02
C TRP A 31 -11.67 -7.84 1.95
N LYS A 32 -11.74 -9.14 2.28
CA LYS A 32 -12.73 -9.66 3.24
C LYS A 32 -12.47 -9.19 4.67
N ALA A 33 -11.21 -9.04 5.07
CA ALA A 33 -10.84 -8.67 6.43
C ALA A 33 -11.09 -7.18 6.73
N ILE A 34 -10.89 -6.29 5.78
CA ILE A 34 -10.96 -4.84 5.97
C ILE A 34 -12.29 -4.28 5.44
N GLY A 35 -12.75 -4.71 4.27
CA GLY A 35 -13.93 -4.17 3.60
C GLY A 35 -13.78 -2.70 3.18
N PHE A 36 -14.67 -2.21 2.32
CA PHE A 36 -14.63 -0.81 1.85
C PHE A 36 -14.78 0.22 2.99
N LYS A 37 -15.73 -0.01 3.89
CA LYS A 37 -15.98 0.89 5.04
C LYS A 37 -14.79 0.93 6.00
N GLY A 38 -14.05 -0.17 6.10
CA GLY A 38 -12.81 -0.24 6.86
C GLY A 38 -11.73 0.68 6.29
N TYR A 39 -11.51 0.64 4.98
CA TYR A 39 -10.54 1.51 4.30
C TYR A 39 -10.87 3.01 4.48
N ALA A 40 -12.12 3.41 4.28
CA ALA A 40 -12.54 4.81 4.44
C ALA A 40 -12.31 5.32 5.87
N SER A 41 -12.57 4.49 6.89
CA SER A 41 -12.39 4.86 8.30
C SER A 41 -10.92 4.99 8.74
N ILE A 42 -10.00 4.47 7.96
CA ILE A 42 -8.56 4.42 8.28
C ILE A 42 -7.88 5.73 7.90
N PHE A 43 -8.28 6.32 6.77
CA PHE A 43 -7.77 7.62 6.34
C PHE A 43 -8.38 8.79 7.14
N ALA A 44 -9.32 8.52 8.04
CA ALA A 44 -9.82 9.51 8.98
C ALA A 44 -8.76 9.75 10.08
N TYR A 45 -8.17 10.93 10.07
CA TYR A 45 -7.28 11.39 11.13
C TYR A 45 -7.98 11.33 12.48
N SER A 46 -7.32 10.76 13.48
CA SER A 46 -7.79 10.76 14.87
C SER A 46 -6.84 11.61 15.72
N GLU A 47 -7.39 12.59 16.41
CA GLU A 47 -6.58 13.40 17.34
C GLU A 47 -6.02 12.55 18.47
N GLY A 48 -4.73 12.72 18.77
CA GLY A 48 -4.04 12.02 19.84
C GLY A 48 -3.15 12.94 20.65
N ARG A 49 -2.94 12.58 21.93
CA ARG A 49 -2.14 13.39 22.87
C ARG A 49 -0.70 12.90 23.06
N THR A 50 -0.32 11.78 22.47
CA THR A 50 1.02 11.20 22.63
C THR A 50 2.10 11.99 21.89
N PHE A 51 3.34 11.72 22.20
CA PHE A 51 4.49 12.43 21.62
C PHE A 51 4.54 12.29 20.09
N LEU A 52 4.07 11.18 19.52
CA LEU A 52 4.02 10.94 18.08
C LEU A 52 3.16 11.97 17.33
N TYR A 53 2.06 12.41 17.94
CA TYR A 53 1.18 13.44 17.34
C TYR A 53 1.81 14.84 17.41
N LYS A 54 2.70 15.06 18.38
CA LYS A 54 3.35 16.37 18.62
C LYS A 54 4.62 16.58 17.79
N LEU A 55 5.15 15.51 17.14
CA LEU A 55 6.30 15.59 16.25
C LEU A 55 5.96 16.35 14.97
N ASP A 56 6.94 17.10 14.46
CA ASP A 56 6.79 17.80 13.17
C ASP A 56 6.52 16.76 12.03
N PRO A 57 5.49 16.99 11.19
CA PRO A 57 5.18 16.09 10.08
C PRO A 57 6.34 15.87 9.08
N ARG A 58 7.29 16.81 9.00
CA ARG A 58 8.50 16.65 8.17
C ARG A 58 9.39 15.52 8.66
N VAL A 59 9.55 15.40 9.98
CA VAL A 59 10.33 14.32 10.59
C VAL A 59 9.69 12.99 10.35
N LYS A 60 8.36 12.92 10.45
CA LYS A 60 7.58 11.70 10.15
C LYS A 60 7.69 11.30 8.68
N LEU A 61 7.67 12.27 7.76
CA LEU A 61 7.83 12.04 6.34
C LEU A 61 9.24 11.52 6.03
N LEU A 62 10.27 12.15 6.64
CA LEU A 62 11.65 11.66 6.54
C LEU A 62 11.80 10.26 7.13
N TYR A 63 11.16 9.98 8.27
CA TYR A 63 11.11 8.65 8.87
C TYR A 63 10.49 7.62 7.93
N ALA A 64 9.37 7.96 7.30
CA ALA A 64 8.66 7.07 6.38
C ALA A 64 9.51 6.65 5.15
N ILE A 65 10.42 7.51 4.71
CA ILE A 65 11.31 7.24 3.58
C ILE A 65 12.62 6.59 4.05
N ALA A 66 13.22 7.11 5.13
CA ALA A 66 14.55 6.70 5.55
C ALA A 66 14.57 5.27 6.15
N ILE A 67 13.57 4.88 6.93
CA ILE A 67 13.55 3.58 7.61
C ILE A 67 13.52 2.39 6.65
N PRO A 68 12.65 2.34 5.61
CA PRO A 68 12.71 1.26 4.63
C PRO A 68 14.01 1.26 3.82
N ALA A 69 14.53 2.44 3.47
CA ALA A 69 15.81 2.57 2.78
C ALA A 69 16.97 2.04 3.61
N LEU A 70 17.01 2.34 4.91
CA LEU A 70 18.00 1.77 5.84
C LEU A 70 17.87 0.26 5.96
N ALA A 71 16.65 -0.27 6.03
CA ALA A 71 16.42 -1.70 6.10
C ALA A 71 16.94 -2.43 4.85
N SER A 72 16.75 -1.85 3.66
CA SER A 72 17.27 -2.41 2.41
C SER A 72 18.79 -2.36 2.34
N ALA A 73 19.42 -1.30 2.86
CA ALA A 73 20.87 -1.11 2.83
C ALA A 73 21.62 -2.01 3.85
N PHE A 74 21.09 -2.15 5.08
CA PHE A 74 21.75 -2.90 6.14
C PHE A 74 21.39 -4.40 6.17
N GLY A 75 20.36 -4.80 5.41
CA GLY A 75 19.96 -6.18 5.25
C GLY A 75 18.94 -6.67 6.31
N PHE A 76 18.64 -7.96 6.23
CA PHE A 76 17.49 -8.58 6.90
C PHE A 76 17.44 -8.36 8.42
N TYR A 77 18.54 -8.60 9.14
CA TYR A 77 18.54 -8.51 10.62
C TYR A 77 18.22 -7.11 11.12
N VAL A 78 18.84 -6.09 10.51
CA VAL A 78 18.55 -4.68 10.85
C VAL A 78 17.15 -4.33 10.45
N GLY A 79 16.67 -4.81 9.30
CA GLY A 79 15.29 -4.62 8.85
C GLY A 79 14.28 -5.17 9.87
N VAL A 80 14.48 -6.37 10.41
CA VAL A 80 13.60 -6.97 11.43
C VAL A 80 13.61 -6.17 12.74
N ILE A 81 14.77 -5.67 13.17
CA ILE A 81 14.87 -4.83 14.38
C ILE A 81 14.12 -3.52 14.17
N LEU A 82 14.31 -2.87 13.02
CA LEU A 82 13.60 -1.64 12.66
C LEU A 82 12.08 -1.85 12.55
N LEU A 83 11.68 -3.02 12.05
CA LEU A 83 10.26 -3.40 11.96
C LEU A 83 9.66 -3.59 13.35
N ALA A 84 10.33 -4.30 14.23
CA ALA A 84 9.90 -4.45 15.63
C ALA A 84 9.79 -3.09 16.33
N PHE A 85 10.76 -2.20 16.13
CA PHE A 85 10.75 -0.85 16.66
C PHE A 85 9.56 -0.02 16.10
N THR A 86 9.32 -0.07 14.80
CA THR A 86 8.18 0.62 14.18
C THR A 86 6.85 0.10 14.71
N LEU A 87 6.68 -1.21 14.85
CA LEU A 87 5.48 -1.80 15.43
C LEU A 87 5.31 -1.42 16.91
N PHE A 88 6.40 -1.31 17.66
CA PHE A 88 6.38 -0.82 19.05
C PHE A 88 5.84 0.63 19.13
N LEU A 89 6.17 1.50 18.18
CA LEU A 89 5.63 2.87 18.13
C LEU A 89 4.10 2.91 18.00
N TYR A 90 3.47 1.90 17.39
CA TYR A 90 2.01 1.82 17.30
C TYR A 90 1.31 1.66 18.65
N LEU A 91 1.99 1.12 19.66
CA LEU A 91 1.43 1.00 21.00
C LEU A 91 1.15 2.36 21.66
N PHE A 92 1.85 3.41 21.21
CA PHE A 92 1.65 4.78 21.69
C PHE A 92 0.58 5.56 20.92
N MET A 93 -0.15 4.94 20.00
CA MET A 93 -1.24 5.60 19.27
C MET A 93 -2.56 5.55 20.05
N THR A 94 -3.49 6.44 19.69
CA THR A 94 -4.79 6.59 20.35
C THR A 94 -5.63 5.30 20.35
N ASN A 95 -5.54 4.49 19.28
CA ASN A 95 -6.25 3.22 19.15
C ASN A 95 -5.24 2.12 18.72
N PRO A 96 -4.37 1.67 19.63
CA PRO A 96 -3.23 0.82 19.26
C PRO A 96 -3.68 -0.50 18.61
N ALA A 97 -4.66 -1.19 19.19
CA ALA A 97 -5.11 -2.49 18.69
C ALA A 97 -5.73 -2.41 17.29
N LYS A 98 -6.55 -1.39 17.00
CA LYS A 98 -7.18 -1.20 15.67
C LYS A 98 -6.12 -0.88 14.62
N ASN A 99 -5.25 0.08 14.91
CA ASN A 99 -4.21 0.54 13.99
C ASN A 99 -3.17 -0.55 13.72
N LEU A 100 -2.73 -1.24 14.77
CA LEU A 100 -1.78 -2.35 14.66
C LEU A 100 -2.35 -3.52 13.84
N ARG A 101 -3.58 -3.94 14.14
CA ARG A 101 -4.25 -5.01 13.38
C ARG A 101 -4.35 -4.67 11.90
N PHE A 102 -4.70 -3.43 11.59
CA PHE A 102 -4.81 -2.97 10.21
C PHE A 102 -3.45 -3.00 9.48
N VAL A 103 -2.41 -2.43 10.10
CA VAL A 103 -1.07 -2.39 9.50
C VAL A 103 -0.50 -3.80 9.33
N ILE A 104 -0.69 -4.68 10.30
CA ILE A 104 -0.27 -6.09 10.18
C ILE A 104 -0.97 -6.77 9.00
N LEU A 105 -2.28 -6.57 8.82
CA LEU A 105 -3.02 -7.12 7.68
C LEU A 105 -2.47 -6.61 6.34
N LEU A 106 -2.15 -5.31 6.26
CA LEU A 106 -1.52 -4.74 5.07
C LEU A 106 -0.12 -5.28 4.83
N MET A 107 0.70 -5.40 5.87
CA MET A 107 2.03 -5.99 5.75
C MET A 107 1.96 -7.44 5.26
N LEU A 108 1.06 -8.24 5.82
CA LEU A 108 0.85 -9.63 5.39
C LEU A 108 0.40 -9.72 3.93
N SER A 109 -0.37 -8.75 3.44
CA SER A 109 -0.78 -8.70 2.03
C SER A 109 0.37 -8.44 1.05
N ILE A 110 1.51 -7.97 1.53
CA ILE A 110 2.73 -7.79 0.73
C ILE A 110 3.69 -8.96 0.95
N VAL A 111 3.88 -9.36 2.21
CA VAL A 111 4.83 -10.42 2.60
C VAL A 111 4.42 -11.79 2.02
N ILE A 112 3.13 -12.13 2.09
CA ILE A 112 2.66 -13.43 1.61
C ILE A 112 2.82 -13.58 0.09
N PRO A 113 2.39 -12.61 -0.76
CA PRO A 113 2.60 -12.70 -2.20
C PRO A 113 4.07 -12.69 -2.61
N SER A 114 4.90 -11.87 -1.99
CA SER A 114 6.33 -11.82 -2.34
C SER A 114 7.02 -13.14 -2.01
N ALA A 115 6.81 -13.67 -0.81
CA ALA A 115 7.35 -14.98 -0.43
C ALA A 115 6.85 -16.11 -1.34
N TRP A 116 5.59 -16.08 -1.74
CA TRP A 116 5.01 -17.05 -2.66
C TRP A 116 5.64 -16.97 -4.06
N VAL A 117 5.68 -15.78 -4.65
CA VAL A 117 6.23 -15.56 -6.00
C VAL A 117 7.71 -15.95 -6.02
N ASP A 118 8.50 -15.52 -5.04
CA ASP A 118 9.92 -15.82 -4.98
C ASP A 118 10.20 -17.31 -4.72
N SER A 119 9.34 -17.99 -3.96
CA SER A 119 9.47 -19.45 -3.76
C SER A 119 9.37 -20.23 -5.06
N ILE A 120 8.61 -19.72 -6.03
CA ILE A 120 8.40 -20.36 -7.33
C ILE A 120 9.48 -19.93 -8.32
N THR A 121 9.77 -18.63 -8.41
CA THR A 121 10.74 -18.06 -9.38
C THR A 121 12.17 -18.51 -9.08
N PHE A 122 12.58 -18.52 -7.83
CA PHE A 122 13.92 -18.97 -7.43
C PHE A 122 14.13 -20.48 -7.51
N SER A 123 13.08 -21.27 -7.70
CA SER A 123 13.22 -22.71 -7.93
C SER A 123 13.99 -23.05 -9.21
N GLY A 124 14.04 -22.13 -10.17
CA GLY A 124 14.76 -22.26 -11.44
C GLY A 124 16.24 -21.90 -11.42
N PHE A 125 16.72 -21.19 -10.40
CA PHE A 125 18.13 -20.75 -10.34
C PHE A 125 19.07 -21.94 -10.04
N ARG A 126 19.81 -22.38 -11.04
CA ARG A 126 20.73 -23.54 -11.02
C ARG A 126 21.79 -23.51 -9.93
N ARG A 127 22.16 -22.33 -9.42
CA ARG A 127 23.25 -22.14 -8.41
C ARG A 127 22.81 -22.45 -6.98
N LEU A 128 21.52 -22.39 -6.68
CA LEU A 128 21.00 -22.71 -5.38
C LEU A 128 20.38 -24.11 -5.46
N LYS A 129 21.17 -25.14 -5.18
CA LYS A 129 20.68 -26.52 -4.96
C LYS A 129 19.87 -26.58 -3.65
N GLY A 130 18.78 -25.79 -3.61
CA GLY A 130 17.87 -25.78 -2.47
C GLY A 130 16.93 -26.98 -2.52
N GLN A 131 16.57 -27.46 -1.36
CA GLN A 131 15.56 -28.49 -1.21
C GLN A 131 14.24 -28.00 -1.82
N LEU A 132 13.80 -28.64 -2.87
CA LEU A 132 12.47 -28.44 -3.44
C LEU A 132 11.46 -29.03 -2.45
N LEU A 133 10.59 -28.20 -1.89
CA LEU A 133 9.49 -28.65 -1.05
C LEU A 133 8.46 -29.43 -1.88
N ILE A 134 8.18 -28.97 -3.09
CA ILE A 134 7.25 -29.61 -4.02
C ILE A 134 7.79 -29.45 -5.44
N ALA A 135 8.14 -30.56 -6.10
CA ALA A 135 8.49 -30.58 -7.51
C ALA A 135 7.20 -30.57 -8.34
N LEU A 136 6.92 -29.46 -9.04
CA LEU A 136 5.65 -29.32 -9.75
C LEU A 136 5.77 -29.68 -11.22
N ILE A 137 6.66 -29.12 -11.99
CA ILE A 137 6.77 -29.38 -13.44
C ILE A 137 8.09 -28.81 -13.98
N PRO A 138 8.81 -29.51 -14.89
CA PRO A 138 9.85 -28.90 -15.70
C PRO A 138 9.21 -27.97 -16.72
N SER A 139 9.25 -26.64 -16.49
CA SER A 139 8.77 -25.67 -17.47
C SER A 139 9.90 -25.14 -18.32
N SER A 140 9.58 -24.66 -19.53
CA SER A 140 10.53 -23.97 -20.41
C SER A 140 11.12 -22.71 -19.76
N MET A 141 10.45 -22.13 -18.77
CA MET A 141 10.91 -20.99 -17.96
C MET A 141 11.84 -21.39 -16.81
N GLY A 142 12.21 -22.68 -16.68
CA GLY A 142 13.07 -23.15 -15.60
C GLY A 142 12.41 -23.25 -14.22
N ILE A 143 11.11 -23.06 -14.13
CA ILE A 143 10.32 -23.18 -12.89
C ILE A 143 10.17 -24.66 -12.55
N ARG A 144 10.78 -25.10 -11.45
CA ARG A 144 10.81 -26.53 -11.06
C ARG A 144 9.83 -26.89 -9.96
N GLY A 145 9.32 -25.90 -9.22
CA GLY A 145 8.42 -26.13 -8.10
C GLY A 145 8.57 -25.06 -7.01
N ILE A 146 8.14 -25.38 -5.81
CA ILE A 146 8.26 -24.50 -4.64
C ILE A 146 9.57 -24.81 -3.92
N SER A 147 10.47 -23.82 -3.78
CA SER A 147 11.74 -23.98 -3.10
C SER A 147 11.72 -23.29 -1.72
N LEU A 148 12.28 -23.96 -0.70
CA LEU A 148 12.44 -23.40 0.63
C LEU A 148 13.35 -22.15 0.61
N ILE A 149 14.42 -22.19 -0.15
CA ILE A 149 15.37 -21.09 -0.29
C ILE A 149 14.70 -19.87 -0.93
N GLY A 150 13.87 -20.07 -1.97
CA GLY A 150 13.09 -19.00 -2.59
C GLY A 150 12.09 -18.39 -1.61
N LEU A 151 11.44 -19.20 -0.78
CA LEU A 151 10.53 -18.73 0.26
C LEU A 151 11.26 -17.86 1.30
N LEU A 152 12.40 -18.33 1.81
CA LEU A 152 13.21 -17.57 2.75
C LEU A 152 13.74 -16.27 2.13
N PHE A 153 14.15 -16.31 0.87
CA PHE A 153 14.62 -15.13 0.14
C PHE A 153 13.48 -14.11 -0.04
N GLY A 154 12.28 -14.55 -0.43
CA GLY A 154 11.11 -13.71 -0.55
C GLY A 154 10.69 -13.07 0.79
N LEU A 155 10.79 -13.82 1.89
CA LEU A 155 10.60 -13.25 3.23
C LEU A 155 11.65 -12.18 3.55
N MET A 156 12.92 -12.40 3.19
CA MET A 156 13.98 -11.41 3.41
C MET A 156 13.75 -10.12 2.62
N ILE A 157 13.36 -10.22 1.35
CA ILE A 157 13.10 -9.06 0.48
C ILE A 157 11.82 -8.32 0.91
N SER A 158 10.85 -9.01 1.45
CA SER A 158 9.57 -8.39 1.86
C SER A 158 9.68 -7.51 3.12
N VAL A 159 10.73 -7.64 3.94
CA VAL A 159 10.89 -6.86 5.17
C VAL A 159 10.97 -5.35 4.92
N PRO A 160 11.79 -4.82 4.00
CA PRO A 160 11.79 -3.39 3.67
C PRO A 160 10.44 -2.89 3.17
N ALA A 161 9.73 -3.67 2.35
CA ALA A 161 8.39 -3.31 1.84
C ALA A 161 7.35 -3.29 2.98
N ALA A 162 7.43 -4.23 3.91
CA ALA A 162 6.60 -4.25 5.10
C ALA A 162 6.87 -3.02 6.00
N LEU A 163 8.13 -2.63 6.14
CA LEU A 163 8.55 -1.43 6.85
C LEU A 163 8.04 -0.15 6.18
N GLU A 164 8.03 -0.09 4.85
CA GLU A 164 7.47 1.04 4.12
C GLU A 164 6.01 1.25 4.48
N VAL A 165 5.20 0.19 4.43
CA VAL A 165 3.80 0.26 4.87
C VAL A 165 3.70 0.71 6.32
N ALA A 166 4.44 0.09 7.23
CA ALA A 166 4.37 0.45 8.65
C ALA A 166 4.75 1.92 8.89
N SER A 167 5.84 2.41 8.30
CA SER A 167 6.31 3.77 8.50
C SER A 167 5.40 4.83 7.87
N VAL A 168 4.86 4.58 6.68
CA VAL A 168 3.91 5.49 6.01
C VAL A 168 2.61 5.62 6.81
N PHE A 169 2.08 4.52 7.36
CA PHE A 169 0.85 4.60 8.16
C PHE A 169 1.05 5.28 9.52
N ILE A 170 2.25 5.33 10.07
CA ILE A 170 2.54 6.23 11.21
C ILE A 170 2.26 7.68 10.82
N LEU A 171 2.75 8.11 9.66
CA LEU A 171 2.51 9.47 9.16
C LEU A 171 1.01 9.74 8.96
N VAL A 172 0.30 8.82 8.30
CA VAL A 172 -1.14 8.96 7.96
C VAL A 172 -2.01 9.04 9.22
N PHE A 173 -1.75 8.22 10.23
CA PHE A 173 -2.56 8.20 11.46
C PHE A 173 -2.26 9.36 12.40
N THR A 174 -1.04 9.89 12.39
CA THR A 174 -0.59 10.90 13.37
C THR A 174 -0.51 12.32 12.83
N SER A 175 -0.76 12.54 11.54
CA SER A 175 -0.68 13.87 10.93
C SER A 175 -1.98 14.23 10.24
N SER A 176 -2.49 15.44 10.50
CA SER A 176 -3.67 15.92 9.77
C SER A 176 -3.28 16.33 8.33
N PRO A 177 -4.23 16.28 7.37
CA PRO A 177 -3.96 16.74 6.00
C PRO A 177 -3.48 18.20 5.93
N SER A 178 -3.99 19.07 6.81
CA SER A 178 -3.57 20.48 6.91
C SER A 178 -2.12 20.61 7.39
N ASP A 179 -1.70 19.76 8.33
CA ASP A 179 -0.35 19.77 8.87
C ASP A 179 0.65 19.26 7.82
N LEU A 180 0.25 18.25 7.03
CA LEU A 180 1.03 17.76 5.90
C LEU A 180 1.24 18.85 4.86
N LEU A 181 0.19 19.60 4.49
CA LEU A 181 0.31 20.73 3.57
C LEU A 181 1.32 21.76 4.09
N THR A 182 1.16 22.19 5.33
CA THR A 182 2.04 23.19 5.94
C THR A 182 3.48 22.71 5.98
N SER A 183 3.70 21.45 6.31
CA SER A 183 5.05 20.86 6.38
C SER A 183 5.70 20.74 5.01
N MET A 184 4.94 20.38 3.96
CA MET A 184 5.43 20.30 2.58
C MET A 184 5.85 21.68 2.06
N VAL A 185 5.03 22.70 2.26
CA VAL A 185 5.36 24.08 1.85
C VAL A 185 6.60 24.59 2.58
N LYS A 186 6.73 24.31 3.88
CA LYS A 186 7.93 24.67 4.65
C LYS A 186 9.18 23.89 4.21
N SER A 187 9.02 22.74 3.58
CA SER A 187 10.10 21.96 2.95
C SER A 187 10.46 22.48 1.56
N LYS A 188 10.02 23.69 1.17
CA LYS A 188 10.26 24.35 -0.12
C LYS A 188 9.57 23.65 -1.31
N ILE A 189 8.58 22.78 -1.08
CA ILE A 189 7.72 22.27 -2.13
C ILE A 189 6.80 23.39 -2.61
N PRO A 190 6.61 23.61 -3.92
CA PRO A 190 5.67 24.59 -4.44
C PRO A 190 4.28 24.40 -3.83
N TYR A 191 3.64 25.52 -3.45
CA TYR A 191 2.35 25.50 -2.75
C TYR A 191 1.28 24.76 -3.53
N GLU A 192 1.28 24.88 -4.86
CA GLU A 192 0.34 24.21 -5.75
C GLU A 192 0.44 22.68 -5.65
N LEU A 193 1.66 22.14 -5.64
CA LEU A 193 1.89 20.71 -5.48
C LEU A 193 1.48 20.24 -4.09
N ALA A 194 1.88 20.95 -3.04
CA ALA A 194 1.51 20.62 -1.67
C ALA A 194 -0.02 20.62 -1.50
N PHE A 195 -0.71 21.60 -2.08
CA PHE A 195 -2.17 21.69 -2.06
C PHE A 195 -2.82 20.54 -2.83
N ALA A 196 -2.32 20.21 -4.03
CA ALA A 196 -2.83 19.10 -4.83
C ALA A 196 -2.68 17.76 -4.09
N MET A 197 -1.53 17.49 -3.47
CA MET A 197 -1.29 16.27 -2.69
C MET A 197 -2.21 16.18 -1.47
N THR A 198 -2.40 17.29 -0.76
CA THR A 198 -3.29 17.33 0.41
C THR A 198 -4.74 17.12 -0.01
N LEU A 199 -5.16 17.74 -1.12
CA LEU A 199 -6.50 17.56 -1.67
C LEU A 199 -6.74 16.11 -2.07
N ALA A 200 -5.76 15.45 -2.69
CA ALA A 200 -5.82 14.03 -3.02
C ALA A 200 -6.05 13.17 -1.77
N LEU A 201 -5.28 13.40 -0.69
CA LEU A 201 -5.43 12.67 0.58
C LEU A 201 -6.83 12.85 1.19
N VAL A 202 -7.35 14.07 1.21
CA VAL A 202 -8.71 14.37 1.74
C VAL A 202 -9.80 13.77 0.85
N SER A 203 -9.53 13.57 -0.44
CA SER A 203 -10.50 13.02 -1.38
C SER A 203 -10.60 11.49 -1.32
N ILE A 204 -9.57 10.78 -0.81
CA ILE A 204 -9.56 9.30 -0.73
C ILE A 204 -10.82 8.75 -0.04
N PRO A 205 -11.21 9.18 1.18
CA PRO A 205 -12.44 8.68 1.82
C PRO A 205 -13.69 8.92 0.98
N LYS A 206 -13.81 10.12 0.38
CA LYS A 206 -14.96 10.48 -0.47
C LYS A 206 -15.06 9.58 -1.71
N VAL A 207 -13.92 9.28 -2.34
CA VAL A 207 -13.83 8.37 -3.49
C VAL A 207 -14.26 6.96 -3.09
N LEU A 208 -13.82 6.47 -1.93
CA LEU A 208 -14.19 5.15 -1.43
C LEU A 208 -15.68 5.06 -1.10
N ASP A 209 -16.26 6.11 -0.50
CA ASP A 209 -17.69 6.18 -0.21
C ASP A 209 -18.53 6.22 -1.50
N ALA A 210 -18.13 7.01 -2.49
CA ALA A 210 -18.76 7.06 -3.81
C ALA A 210 -18.71 5.68 -4.49
N PHE A 211 -17.56 5.01 -4.47
CA PHE A 211 -17.40 3.68 -5.04
C PHE A 211 -18.27 2.63 -4.32
N SER A 212 -18.39 2.72 -2.99
CA SER A 212 -19.25 1.82 -2.23
C SER A 212 -20.72 2.01 -2.59
N SER A 213 -21.17 3.26 -2.71
CA SER A 213 -22.55 3.61 -3.11
C SER A 213 -22.88 3.11 -4.52
N LEU A 214 -21.93 3.27 -5.47
CA LEU A 214 -22.08 2.75 -6.84
C LEU A 214 -22.19 1.21 -6.85
N THR A 215 -21.40 0.53 -6.01
CA THR A 215 -21.47 -0.92 -5.88
C THR A 215 -22.83 -1.37 -5.33
N GLU A 216 -23.40 -0.65 -4.38
CA GLU A 216 -24.75 -0.91 -3.84
C GLU A 216 -25.83 -0.71 -4.91
N VAL A 217 -25.73 0.34 -5.72
CA VAL A 217 -26.64 0.58 -6.86
C VAL A 217 -26.57 -0.55 -7.89
N LEU A 218 -25.38 -1.05 -8.22
CA LEU A 218 -25.26 -2.20 -9.12
C LEU A 218 -25.84 -3.47 -8.54
N ARG A 219 -25.65 -3.68 -7.26
CA ARG A 219 -26.23 -4.84 -6.56
C ARG A 219 -27.75 -4.78 -6.58
N SER A 220 -28.35 -3.61 -6.33
CA SER A 220 -29.80 -3.43 -6.38
C SER A 220 -30.40 -3.59 -7.80
N ARG A 221 -29.63 -3.25 -8.82
CA ARG A 221 -30.01 -3.46 -10.23
C ARG A 221 -29.77 -4.90 -10.74
N GLY A 222 -29.31 -5.80 -9.85
CA GLY A 222 -29.08 -7.21 -10.20
C GLY A 222 -27.82 -7.49 -11.02
N PHE A 223 -26.96 -6.50 -11.27
CA PHE A 223 -25.69 -6.70 -12.01
C PHE A 223 -24.68 -7.52 -11.21
N ILE A 224 -24.71 -7.42 -9.88
CA ILE A 224 -23.86 -8.21 -8.97
C ILE A 224 -24.77 -9.27 -8.30
N GLY A 225 -25.32 -10.16 -9.09
CA GLY A 225 -25.97 -11.38 -8.57
C GLY A 225 -24.91 -12.46 -8.34
N GLY A 226 -25.00 -13.18 -7.20
CA GLY A 226 -24.00 -14.11 -6.73
C GLY A 226 -23.45 -15.03 -7.85
N LEU A 227 -22.16 -15.26 -7.81
CA LEU A 227 -21.42 -16.27 -8.58
C LEU A 227 -21.82 -17.67 -8.07
N ASN A 228 -23.10 -18.03 -8.20
CA ASN A 228 -23.53 -19.39 -7.96
C ASN A 228 -23.02 -20.27 -9.10
N PHE A 229 -22.61 -21.46 -8.79
CA PHE A 229 -22.10 -22.51 -9.68
C PHE A 229 -22.96 -22.63 -10.95
N LEU A 230 -22.54 -21.98 -12.02
CA LEU A 230 -23.20 -21.95 -13.32
C LEU A 230 -22.28 -22.58 -14.35
N PRO A 231 -22.84 -23.20 -15.41
CA PRO A 231 -22.04 -23.77 -16.49
C PRO A 231 -21.14 -22.70 -17.10
N PHE A 232 -19.92 -23.08 -17.47
CA PHE A 232 -18.81 -22.23 -17.94
C PHE A 232 -19.22 -21.15 -18.98
N ARG A 233 -20.15 -21.48 -19.87
CA ARG A 233 -20.65 -20.56 -20.90
C ARG A 233 -21.49 -19.40 -20.32
N SER A 234 -22.24 -19.66 -19.25
CA SER A 234 -23.01 -18.63 -18.52
C SER A 234 -22.10 -17.78 -17.64
N PHE A 235 -20.99 -18.35 -17.14
CA PHE A 235 -19.97 -17.65 -16.38
C PHE A 235 -19.28 -16.58 -17.24
N LEU A 236 -18.83 -16.92 -18.45
CA LEU A 236 -18.20 -15.97 -19.37
C LEU A 236 -19.14 -14.81 -19.76
N LYS A 237 -20.42 -15.11 -20.06
CA LYS A 237 -21.41 -14.06 -20.36
C LYS A 237 -21.64 -13.12 -19.18
N ARG A 238 -21.71 -13.65 -17.96
CA ARG A 238 -21.86 -12.81 -16.75
C ARG A 238 -20.60 -12.02 -16.43
N LEU A 239 -19.43 -12.60 -16.62
CA LEU A 239 -18.15 -11.90 -16.46
C LEU A 239 -18.04 -10.73 -17.45
N TRP A 240 -18.47 -10.92 -18.68
CA TRP A 240 -18.50 -9.85 -19.68
C TRP A 240 -19.48 -8.73 -19.30
N ILE A 241 -20.70 -9.08 -18.86
CA ILE A 241 -21.68 -8.10 -18.35
C ILE A 241 -21.12 -7.36 -17.13
N TYR A 242 -20.46 -8.06 -16.21
CA TYR A 242 -19.84 -7.45 -15.05
C TYR A 242 -18.75 -6.44 -15.42
N VAL A 243 -17.82 -6.81 -16.30
CA VAL A 243 -16.75 -5.92 -16.80
C VAL A 243 -17.34 -4.71 -17.51
N TYR A 244 -18.32 -4.92 -18.38
CA TYR A 244 -18.99 -3.85 -19.13
C TYR A 244 -19.73 -2.86 -18.19
N SER A 245 -20.49 -3.39 -17.24
CA SER A 245 -21.22 -2.58 -16.24
C SER A 245 -20.26 -1.81 -15.33
N THR A 246 -19.16 -2.42 -14.91
CA THR A 246 -18.11 -1.76 -14.13
C THR A 246 -17.46 -0.64 -14.94
N GLY A 247 -17.23 -0.86 -16.24
CA GLY A 247 -16.70 0.15 -17.14
C GLY A 247 -17.60 1.41 -17.23
N ILE A 248 -18.91 1.24 -17.35
CA ILE A 248 -19.87 2.35 -17.37
C ILE A 248 -19.82 3.14 -16.06
N ILE A 249 -19.76 2.44 -14.93
CA ILE A 249 -19.71 3.09 -13.62
C ILE A 249 -18.41 3.88 -13.43
N ILE A 250 -17.28 3.31 -13.85
CA ILE A 250 -16.00 4.02 -13.79
C ILE A 250 -16.08 5.27 -14.65
N ALA A 251 -16.72 5.22 -15.83
CA ALA A 251 -16.89 6.39 -16.68
C ALA A 251 -17.74 7.48 -16.01
N ASP A 252 -18.90 7.13 -15.46
CA ASP A 252 -19.75 8.07 -14.72
C ASP A 252 -19.03 8.65 -13.50
N PHE A 253 -18.29 7.80 -12.77
CA PHE A 253 -17.49 8.24 -11.63
C PHE A 253 -16.40 9.23 -12.05
N VAL A 254 -15.68 8.98 -13.13
CA VAL A 254 -14.65 9.91 -13.66
C VAL A 254 -15.27 11.25 -14.04
N ILE A 255 -16.44 11.25 -14.69
CA ILE A 255 -17.15 12.48 -15.04
C ILE A 255 -17.52 13.28 -13.79
N ASP A 256 -18.03 12.59 -12.74
CA ASP A 256 -18.42 13.24 -11.49
C ASP A 256 -17.20 13.81 -10.74
N VAL A 257 -16.09 13.10 -10.72
CA VAL A 257 -14.81 13.58 -10.17
C VAL A 257 -14.29 14.81 -10.93
N LEU A 258 -14.39 14.81 -12.26
CA LEU A 258 -13.97 15.96 -13.08
C LEU A 258 -14.84 17.19 -12.81
N ARG A 259 -16.16 17.04 -12.71
CA ARG A 259 -17.08 18.13 -12.32
C ARG A 259 -16.78 18.64 -10.91
N SER A 260 -16.58 17.73 -9.97
CA SER A 260 -16.20 18.08 -8.59
C SER A 260 -14.88 18.86 -8.53
N SER A 261 -13.89 18.48 -9.36
CA SER A 261 -12.59 19.18 -9.40
C SER A 261 -12.71 20.62 -9.90
N GLN A 262 -13.59 20.89 -10.87
CA GLN A 262 -13.88 22.25 -11.36
C GLN A 262 -14.50 23.11 -10.25
N ASN A 263 -15.46 22.57 -9.49
CA ASN A 263 -16.08 23.26 -8.36
C ASN A 263 -15.07 23.56 -7.23
N ILE A 264 -14.14 22.65 -6.99
CA ILE A 264 -13.06 22.85 -6.00
C ILE A 264 -12.10 23.94 -6.50
N ALA A 265 -11.72 23.92 -7.76
CA ALA A 265 -10.85 24.96 -8.35
C ALA A 265 -11.50 26.34 -8.25
N LEU A 266 -12.77 26.48 -8.67
CA LEU A 266 -13.53 27.71 -8.60
C LEU A 266 -13.64 28.23 -7.16
N SER A 267 -13.97 27.35 -6.21
CA SER A 267 -14.06 27.73 -4.80
C SER A 267 -12.72 28.13 -4.19
N ALA A 268 -11.62 27.53 -4.65
CA ALA A 268 -10.27 27.93 -4.25
C ALA A 268 -9.91 29.34 -4.80
N GLU A 269 -10.24 29.61 -6.06
CA GLU A 269 -10.02 30.94 -6.68
C GLU A 269 -10.80 32.05 -5.98
N ILE A 270 -12.08 31.81 -5.68
CA ILE A 270 -12.94 32.75 -4.93
C ILE A 270 -12.35 33.06 -3.55
N ARG A 271 -11.71 32.08 -2.90
CA ARG A 271 -11.02 32.23 -1.61
C ARG A 271 -9.65 32.87 -1.72
N GLY A 272 -9.27 33.39 -2.90
CA GLY A 272 -8.00 34.07 -3.12
C GLY A 272 -6.80 33.12 -3.21
N PHE A 273 -7.01 31.90 -3.77
CA PHE A 273 -5.89 31.02 -4.10
C PHE A 273 -4.93 31.76 -5.04
N ARG A 274 -3.65 31.84 -4.69
CA ARG A 274 -2.59 32.59 -5.41
C ARG A 274 -2.67 34.14 -5.32
N ALA A 275 -3.63 34.73 -4.61
CA ALA A 275 -3.71 36.19 -4.46
C ALA A 275 -2.49 36.79 -3.77
N ASN A 276 -1.92 36.08 -2.79
CA ASN A 276 -0.76 36.53 -2.02
C ASN A 276 0.40 35.54 -2.10
N LYS A 277 1.62 36.05 -2.34
CA LYS A 277 2.87 35.26 -2.30
C LYS A 277 3.22 34.74 -0.92
N LYS A 278 2.88 35.49 0.15
CA LYS A 278 3.10 35.10 1.54
C LYS A 278 1.77 34.75 2.18
N ARG A 279 1.67 33.55 2.75
CA ARG A 279 0.47 33.06 3.45
C ARG A 279 0.74 32.89 4.92
N THR A 280 -0.28 33.15 5.73
CA THR A 280 -0.30 32.83 7.15
C THR A 280 -0.92 31.44 7.35
N TYR A 281 -0.38 30.66 8.27
CA TYR A 281 -0.86 29.32 8.60
C TYR A 281 -1.46 29.33 10.00
N PHE A 282 -2.60 28.67 10.17
CA PHE A 282 -3.27 28.56 11.46
C PHE A 282 -2.43 27.74 12.45
N HIS A 283 -1.87 26.60 11.97
CA HIS A 283 -0.90 25.80 12.71
C HIS A 283 0.50 26.07 12.18
N ASP A 284 1.30 26.79 12.96
CA ASP A 284 2.70 27.05 12.62
C ASP A 284 3.61 26.07 13.38
N PHE A 285 3.98 24.96 12.72
CA PHE A 285 4.91 23.99 13.29
C PHE A 285 6.32 24.59 13.35
N LYS A 286 6.87 24.66 14.57
CA LYS A 286 8.28 24.95 14.80
C LYS A 286 8.99 23.67 15.21
N MET A 287 10.09 23.34 14.53
CA MET A 287 10.91 22.20 14.88
C MET A 287 11.41 22.33 16.31
N LYS A 288 11.13 21.32 17.13
CA LYS A 288 11.61 21.22 18.50
C LYS A 288 13.01 20.58 18.52
N PRO A 289 13.77 20.73 19.61
CA PRO A 289 15.08 20.06 19.74
C PRO A 289 15.02 18.55 19.50
N VAL A 290 13.94 17.90 19.93
CA VAL A 290 13.70 16.47 19.71
C VAL A 290 13.60 16.13 18.23
N ASP A 291 12.96 16.99 17.43
CA ASP A 291 12.81 16.80 15.98
C ASP A 291 14.19 16.88 15.29
N TRP A 292 15.04 17.80 15.71
CA TRP A 292 16.41 17.93 15.19
C TRP A 292 17.29 16.73 15.55
N ILE A 293 17.16 16.19 16.77
CA ILE A 293 17.87 14.98 17.18
C ILE A 293 17.45 13.79 16.30
N LEU A 294 16.15 13.61 16.08
CA LEU A 294 15.65 12.52 15.22
C LEU A 294 16.13 12.65 13.78
N VAL A 295 16.09 13.86 13.21
CA VAL A 295 16.61 14.11 11.86
C VAL A 295 18.10 13.82 11.78
N SER A 296 18.91 14.28 12.75
CA SER A 296 20.35 14.04 12.73
C SER A 296 20.68 12.54 12.88
N VAL A 297 19.98 11.80 13.71
CA VAL A 297 20.16 10.34 13.84
C VAL A 297 19.83 9.62 12.55
N LEU A 298 18.70 9.96 11.90
CA LEU A 298 18.32 9.37 10.62
C LEU A 298 19.30 9.72 9.50
N MET A 299 19.75 10.97 9.43
CA MET A 299 20.74 11.40 8.44
C MET A 299 22.09 10.72 8.65
N PHE A 300 22.53 10.57 9.91
CA PHE A 300 23.78 9.88 10.24
C PHE A 300 23.69 8.38 9.88
N ALA A 301 22.59 7.73 10.21
CA ALA A 301 22.36 6.33 9.81
C ALA A 301 22.36 6.15 8.28
N PHE A 302 21.77 7.11 7.55
CA PHE A 302 21.74 7.11 6.10
C PHE A 302 23.13 7.33 5.49
N LEU A 303 23.93 8.20 6.10
CA LEU A 303 25.31 8.44 5.67
C LEU A 303 26.19 7.19 5.87
N ILE A 304 26.03 6.46 6.98
CA ILE A 304 26.70 5.17 7.20
C ILE A 304 26.27 4.15 6.15
N ALA A 305 24.98 4.14 5.76
CA ALA A 305 24.48 3.25 4.73
C ALA A 305 25.08 3.50 3.35
N ILE A 306 25.37 4.77 3.01
CA ILE A 306 26.01 5.15 1.74
C ILE A 306 27.50 4.82 1.74
N LEU A 307 28.17 4.95 2.87
CA LEU A 307 29.63 4.70 2.99
C LEU A 307 30.00 3.22 3.06
N ARG A 308 29.03 2.34 3.23
CA ARG A 308 29.20 0.89 3.26
C ARG A 308 29.08 0.26 1.88
#